data_6fac8df416c496eefed90a635f565f02
#
_entry.id   6fac8df416c496eefed90a635f565f02
#
_cell.length_a   1.000
_cell.length_b   1.000
_cell.length_c   1.000
_cell.angle_alpha   90.00
_cell.angle_beta   90.00
_cell.angle_gamma   90.00
#
_symmetry.space_group_name_H-M   'P 1'
#
loop_
_entity.id
_entity.type
_entity.pdbx_description
1 polymer ?
#
loop_
_entity_poly.entity_id
_entity_poly.type
_entity_poly.pdbx_seq_one_letter_code
_entity_poly.pdbx_strand_id
1 'polypeptide(L)'
;MDAVTQVPTPVNEPVHGYAPGSPERARLEAKLKELAENPIDLPCTIGGEKRMGGGAEFQVVQPHNHKAVLGTFRHATQQDAQDAIDAALAAAPAWRAMSFDDRAAIILRAAELLAGPWRETLAASTMLGQSKTAQQAEIDTPCELVDFWRFNVKYARDLLAEQPPANSPGVWNRLDHRPLEGFVYAITPFNFTAIAGNLPTAPALMGNVVVWKPSPTQTHAAVLLMQLLEEAGLPKGVINLVTGDGIEVSKVALEHRDLAGIHFTGSTKTFQYLWKTVGNNIEKYRSYPRIVGETGGKDFVVAHPSADAAVLKTALTRGAFEYQGQKCSATSRAYIPASIWNSGFKEEFAAEVDYITMGDVTDLSNFIGAVIDERAFAKSKAAIDRAKSDPSCTIVAGGSYDDSVGYFVRPTVIECTDPENEVFTTEYFGPILAVHVYEDDKYEEMLDQMESGSAYALTGSVIAGDRAAAAYTMEKLRYAAGNFYINDKSTGAVVGQQPFGGGRASGTNDKAGAPQNLMRWTLTRAIKETLVAPTDYTYPHMG
;
A
#
# COMPACT_ATOMS: atom_id res chain seq x y z
N MET A 1 -7.18 -35.16 1.13
CA MET A 1 -6.35 -35.47 2.32
C MET A 1 -7.20 -35.15 3.54
N ASP A 2 -7.34 -36.08 4.47
CA ASP A 2 -8.20 -35.90 5.66
C ASP A 2 -7.45 -35.31 6.86
N ALA A 3 -6.14 -35.07 6.71
CA ALA A 3 -5.31 -34.48 7.76
C ALA A 3 -5.64 -32.98 7.96
N VAL A 4 -5.60 -32.55 9.23
CA VAL A 4 -5.61 -31.13 9.58
C VAL A 4 -4.16 -30.62 9.50
N THR A 5 -3.83 -30.04 8.37
CA THR A 5 -2.46 -29.60 8.06
C THR A 5 -2.08 -28.32 8.79
N GLN A 6 -0.79 -28.11 8.99
CA GLN A 6 -0.21 -26.85 9.46
C GLN A 6 0.59 -26.22 8.31
N VAL A 7 0.43 -24.93 8.12
CA VAL A 7 1.27 -24.17 7.18
C VAL A 7 2.62 -23.83 7.82
N PRO A 8 3.68 -23.58 7.01
CA PRO A 8 4.96 -23.13 7.54
C PRO A 8 4.80 -21.88 8.42
N THR A 9 5.56 -21.81 9.52
CA THR A 9 5.62 -20.61 10.35
C THR A 9 6.26 -19.48 9.55
N PRO A 10 5.58 -18.34 9.37
CA PRO A 10 6.14 -17.24 8.60
C PRO A 10 7.31 -16.58 9.34
N VAL A 11 8.32 -16.19 8.58
CA VAL A 11 9.46 -15.40 9.03
C VAL A 11 9.64 -14.25 8.06
N ASN A 12 9.91 -13.04 8.58
CA ASN A 12 10.17 -11.89 7.73
C ASN A 12 11.38 -12.13 6.83
N GLU A 13 11.28 -11.71 5.58
CA GLU A 13 12.34 -11.85 4.59
C GLU A 13 13.54 -10.95 4.96
N PRO A 14 14.77 -11.50 4.99
CA PRO A 14 15.95 -10.70 5.27
C PRO A 14 16.18 -9.60 4.24
N VAL A 15 16.49 -8.39 4.73
CA VAL A 15 16.80 -7.23 3.88
C VAL A 15 18.25 -7.32 3.40
N HIS A 16 18.47 -7.25 2.09
CA HIS A 16 19.80 -7.14 1.50
C HIS A 16 20.31 -5.71 1.57
N GLY A 17 21.56 -5.53 1.99
CA GLY A 17 22.15 -4.21 2.17
C GLY A 17 22.79 -3.60 0.91
N TYR A 18 23.00 -4.40 -0.14
CA TYR A 18 23.66 -3.98 -1.40
C TYR A 18 24.98 -3.20 -1.17
N ALA A 19 25.74 -3.62 -0.18
CA ALA A 19 27.01 -2.98 0.16
C ALA A 19 28.00 -2.99 -1.02
N PRO A 20 28.88 -1.98 -1.15
CA PRO A 20 29.90 -1.96 -2.19
C PRO A 20 30.70 -3.26 -2.22
N GLY A 21 30.79 -3.88 -3.41
CA GLY A 21 31.52 -5.14 -3.63
C GLY A 21 30.74 -6.41 -3.24
N SER A 22 29.51 -6.32 -2.75
CA SER A 22 28.71 -7.50 -2.44
C SER A 22 28.14 -8.18 -3.70
N PRO A 23 27.96 -9.51 -3.67
CA PRO A 23 27.41 -10.25 -4.80
C PRO A 23 25.98 -9.82 -5.18
N GLU A 24 25.15 -9.52 -4.19
CA GLU A 24 23.77 -9.05 -4.39
C GLU A 24 23.74 -7.70 -5.10
N ARG A 25 24.68 -6.79 -4.78
CA ARG A 25 24.83 -5.52 -5.50
C ARG A 25 25.19 -5.73 -6.97
N ALA A 26 26.15 -6.60 -7.24
CA ALA A 26 26.54 -6.91 -8.62
C ALA A 26 25.40 -7.52 -9.46
N ARG A 27 24.56 -8.40 -8.86
CA ARG A 27 23.39 -8.94 -9.52
C ARG A 27 22.32 -7.87 -9.79
N LEU A 28 22.06 -6.98 -8.82
CA LEU A 28 21.11 -5.89 -8.97
C LEU A 28 21.57 -4.91 -10.07
N GLU A 29 22.84 -4.48 -10.07
CA GLU A 29 23.41 -3.59 -11.10
C GLU A 29 23.32 -4.21 -12.51
N ALA A 30 23.59 -5.51 -12.64
CA ALA A 30 23.45 -6.23 -13.90
C ALA A 30 21.98 -6.25 -14.38
N LYS A 31 21.03 -6.48 -13.47
CA LYS A 31 19.61 -6.51 -13.80
C LYS A 31 19.04 -5.13 -14.12
N LEU A 32 19.48 -4.08 -13.43
CA LEU A 32 19.14 -2.69 -13.76
C LEU A 32 19.54 -2.36 -15.20
N LYS A 33 20.77 -2.70 -15.59
CA LYS A 33 21.25 -2.51 -16.95
C LYS A 33 20.43 -3.30 -17.97
N GLU A 34 20.18 -4.59 -17.70
CA GLU A 34 19.39 -5.46 -18.58
C GLU A 34 18.00 -4.88 -18.86
N LEU A 35 17.27 -4.48 -17.81
CA LEU A 35 15.91 -3.96 -17.97
C LEU A 35 15.89 -2.56 -18.62
N ALA A 36 16.87 -1.72 -18.34
CA ALA A 36 16.96 -0.39 -18.94
C ALA A 36 17.27 -0.44 -20.43
N GLU A 37 18.07 -1.42 -20.88
CA GLU A 37 18.47 -1.58 -22.28
C GLU A 37 17.47 -2.37 -23.14
N ASN A 38 16.51 -3.09 -22.53
CA ASN A 38 15.58 -3.97 -23.20
C ASN A 38 14.11 -3.65 -22.86
N PRO A 39 13.52 -2.57 -23.42
CA PRO A 39 12.11 -2.27 -23.24
C PRO A 39 11.21 -3.43 -23.71
N ILE A 40 10.12 -3.68 -23.00
CA ILE A 40 9.22 -4.81 -23.25
C ILE A 40 7.79 -4.37 -23.53
N ASP A 41 7.04 -5.21 -24.24
CA ASP A 41 5.59 -5.09 -24.31
C ASP A 41 4.96 -5.45 -22.98
N LEU A 42 3.94 -4.67 -22.59
CA LEU A 42 3.25 -4.79 -21.31
C LEU A 42 1.78 -5.16 -21.54
N PRO A 43 1.48 -6.43 -21.88
CA PRO A 43 0.12 -6.86 -22.22
C PRO A 43 -0.79 -6.96 -21.00
N CYS A 44 -2.10 -6.90 -21.25
CA CYS A 44 -3.09 -7.48 -20.35
C CYS A 44 -2.88 -9.01 -20.27
N THR A 45 -3.24 -9.60 -19.13
CA THR A 45 -3.35 -11.06 -18.99
C THR A 45 -4.79 -11.39 -18.63
N ILE A 46 -5.56 -11.88 -19.62
CA ILE A 46 -6.99 -12.15 -19.50
C ILE A 46 -7.24 -13.64 -19.78
N GLY A 47 -7.75 -14.36 -18.80
CA GLY A 47 -7.94 -15.81 -18.91
C GLY A 47 -6.63 -16.58 -19.17
N GLY A 48 -5.48 -16.00 -18.80
CA GLY A 48 -4.14 -16.53 -19.09
C GLY A 48 -3.62 -16.22 -20.49
N GLU A 49 -4.36 -15.49 -21.30
CA GLU A 49 -3.90 -15.01 -22.60
C GLU A 49 -3.30 -13.61 -22.49
N LYS A 50 -2.15 -13.40 -23.14
CA LYS A 50 -1.44 -12.11 -23.18
C LYS A 50 -1.83 -11.37 -24.44
N ARG A 51 -2.44 -10.19 -24.28
CA ARG A 51 -2.83 -9.33 -25.40
C ARG A 51 -2.72 -7.86 -25.03
N MET A 52 -2.37 -7.03 -25.99
CA MET A 52 -2.41 -5.57 -25.81
C MET A 52 -3.87 -5.11 -25.69
N GLY A 53 -4.12 -4.09 -24.86
CA GLY A 53 -5.44 -3.47 -24.77
C GLY A 53 -5.88 -2.83 -26.10
N GLY A 54 -7.18 -2.66 -26.28
CA GLY A 54 -7.75 -2.09 -27.50
C GLY A 54 -7.68 -0.56 -27.61
N GLY A 55 -7.23 0.15 -26.57
CA GLY A 55 -7.20 1.61 -26.48
C GLY A 55 -5.91 2.26 -26.99
N ALA A 56 -5.67 3.50 -26.57
CA ALA A 56 -4.49 4.27 -26.92
C ALA A 56 -3.20 3.67 -26.33
N GLU A 57 -2.08 3.92 -26.99
CA GLU A 57 -0.76 3.50 -26.53
C GLU A 57 -0.26 4.41 -25.38
N PHE A 58 0.48 3.82 -24.46
CA PHE A 58 1.13 4.50 -23.35
C PHE A 58 2.53 3.92 -23.11
N GLN A 59 3.51 4.78 -22.89
CA GLN A 59 4.87 4.38 -22.58
C GLN A 59 5.14 4.53 -21.08
N VAL A 60 5.63 3.48 -20.47
CA VAL A 60 6.17 3.52 -19.11
C VAL A 60 7.62 3.96 -19.21
N VAL A 61 7.94 5.10 -18.60
CA VAL A 61 9.29 5.69 -18.62
C VAL A 61 9.92 5.63 -17.25
N GLN A 62 11.24 5.84 -17.20
CA GLN A 62 11.95 6.02 -15.94
C GLN A 62 11.69 7.45 -15.42
N PRO A 63 11.16 7.66 -14.20
CA PRO A 63 10.86 9.01 -13.71
C PRO A 63 12.09 9.93 -13.60
N HIS A 64 13.26 9.36 -13.32
CA HIS A 64 14.54 10.07 -13.25
C HIS A 64 15.19 10.32 -14.62
N ASN A 65 14.64 9.71 -15.69
CA ASN A 65 15.00 9.97 -17.08
C ASN A 65 13.78 9.72 -17.98
N HIS A 66 12.87 10.69 -18.06
CA HIS A 66 11.58 10.52 -18.73
C HIS A 66 11.66 10.29 -20.26
N LYS A 67 12.88 10.28 -20.86
CA LYS A 67 13.12 9.83 -22.24
C LYS A 67 13.46 8.35 -22.33
N ALA A 68 13.80 7.70 -21.23
CA ALA A 68 14.14 6.28 -21.17
C ALA A 68 12.87 5.44 -20.98
N VAL A 69 12.46 4.75 -22.01
CA VAL A 69 11.27 3.88 -22.02
C VAL A 69 11.62 2.51 -21.44
N LEU A 70 10.81 2.01 -20.51
CA LEU A 70 10.90 0.66 -19.95
C LEU A 70 9.98 -0.34 -20.64
N GLY A 71 8.88 0.15 -21.19
CA GLY A 71 7.93 -0.70 -21.88
C GLY A 71 6.72 0.08 -22.37
N THR A 72 5.92 -0.58 -23.21
CA THR A 72 4.76 0.01 -23.86
C THR A 72 3.54 -0.87 -23.62
N PHE A 73 2.41 -0.28 -23.28
CA PHE A 73 1.11 -0.94 -23.26
C PHE A 73 0.07 -0.14 -24.05
N ARG A 74 -1.07 -0.77 -24.28
CA ARG A 74 -2.27 -0.06 -24.74
C ARG A 74 -3.34 -0.12 -23.67
N HIS A 75 -4.03 1.00 -23.45
CA HIS A 75 -5.11 1.07 -22.47
C HIS A 75 -6.16 0.00 -22.72
N ALA A 76 -6.61 -0.68 -21.69
CA ALA A 76 -7.75 -1.58 -21.77
C ALA A 76 -9.03 -0.79 -22.08
N THR A 77 -9.85 -1.35 -22.97
CA THR A 77 -11.18 -0.85 -23.29
C THR A 77 -12.23 -1.41 -22.34
N GLN A 78 -13.47 -0.94 -22.45
CA GLN A 78 -14.59 -1.54 -21.72
C GLN A 78 -14.80 -3.01 -22.09
N GLN A 79 -14.53 -3.40 -23.36
CA GLN A 79 -14.59 -4.79 -23.79
C GLN A 79 -13.50 -5.65 -23.13
N ASP A 80 -12.26 -5.14 -23.05
CA ASP A 80 -11.19 -5.84 -22.34
C ASP A 80 -11.53 -6.05 -20.87
N ALA A 81 -12.16 -5.06 -20.24
CA ALA A 81 -12.64 -5.17 -18.85
C ALA A 81 -13.75 -6.22 -18.70
N GLN A 82 -14.71 -6.27 -19.64
CA GLN A 82 -15.77 -7.28 -19.66
C GLN A 82 -15.18 -8.69 -19.85
N ASP A 83 -14.26 -8.85 -20.81
CA ASP A 83 -13.59 -10.14 -21.06
C ASP A 83 -12.82 -10.62 -19.80
N ALA A 84 -12.19 -9.70 -19.08
CA ALA A 84 -11.49 -10.03 -17.83
C ALA A 84 -12.46 -10.48 -16.71
N ILE A 85 -13.63 -9.84 -16.60
CA ILE A 85 -14.68 -10.25 -15.67
C ILE A 85 -15.22 -11.63 -16.04
N ASP A 86 -15.52 -11.86 -17.32
CA ASP A 86 -16.03 -13.14 -17.81
C ASP A 86 -15.03 -14.27 -17.57
N ALA A 87 -13.74 -14.03 -17.84
CA ALA A 87 -12.68 -14.98 -17.57
C ALA A 87 -12.54 -15.29 -16.06
N ALA A 88 -12.65 -14.26 -15.21
CA ALA A 88 -12.64 -14.42 -13.77
C ALA A 88 -13.82 -15.28 -13.28
N LEU A 89 -15.03 -14.96 -13.72
CA LEU A 89 -16.23 -15.71 -13.34
C LEU A 89 -16.20 -17.16 -13.85
N ALA A 90 -15.63 -17.40 -15.04
CA ALA A 90 -15.45 -18.75 -15.58
C ALA A 90 -14.44 -19.59 -14.76
N ALA A 91 -13.38 -18.97 -14.24
CA ALA A 91 -12.38 -19.64 -13.39
C ALA A 91 -12.88 -19.92 -11.96
N ALA A 92 -13.87 -19.16 -11.48
CA ALA A 92 -14.31 -19.18 -10.08
C ALA A 92 -14.74 -20.57 -9.56
N PRO A 93 -15.50 -21.42 -10.27
CA PRO A 93 -15.91 -22.73 -9.74
C PRO A 93 -14.72 -23.65 -9.45
N ALA A 94 -13.75 -23.74 -10.36
CA ALA A 94 -12.57 -24.58 -10.19
C ALA A 94 -11.66 -24.07 -9.06
N TRP A 95 -11.47 -22.75 -8.99
CA TRP A 95 -10.65 -22.12 -7.94
C TRP A 95 -11.27 -22.29 -6.54
N ARG A 96 -12.58 -22.14 -6.42
CA ARG A 96 -13.32 -22.37 -5.17
C ARG A 96 -13.30 -23.83 -4.72
N ALA A 97 -13.27 -24.78 -5.66
CA ALA A 97 -13.19 -26.20 -5.37
C ALA A 97 -11.78 -26.66 -4.96
N MET A 98 -10.76 -25.89 -5.27
CA MET A 98 -9.38 -26.18 -4.87
C MET A 98 -9.23 -26.09 -3.35
N SER A 99 -8.48 -27.04 -2.76
CA SER A 99 -8.23 -27.02 -1.32
C SER A 99 -7.50 -25.76 -0.88
N PHE A 100 -7.64 -25.38 0.38
CA PHE A 100 -6.85 -24.26 0.91
C PHE A 100 -5.35 -24.53 0.82
N ASP A 101 -4.93 -25.76 1.09
CA ASP A 101 -3.51 -26.15 1.04
C ASP A 101 -2.92 -25.97 -0.36
N ASP A 102 -3.66 -26.32 -1.41
CA ASP A 102 -3.18 -26.14 -2.79
C ASP A 102 -3.10 -24.66 -3.18
N ARG A 103 -4.08 -23.84 -2.77
CA ARG A 103 -4.02 -22.39 -2.98
C ARG A 103 -2.87 -21.76 -2.21
N ALA A 104 -2.68 -22.15 -0.95
CA ALA A 104 -1.59 -21.70 -0.10
C ALA A 104 -0.22 -22.09 -0.68
N ALA A 105 -0.08 -23.31 -1.22
CA ALA A 105 1.16 -23.78 -1.84
C ALA A 105 1.57 -22.92 -3.04
N ILE A 106 0.61 -22.45 -3.86
CA ILE A 106 0.88 -21.51 -4.97
C ILE A 106 1.42 -20.18 -4.45
N ILE A 107 0.79 -19.61 -3.42
CA ILE A 107 1.21 -18.33 -2.84
C ILE A 107 2.57 -18.44 -2.14
N LEU A 108 2.81 -19.53 -1.41
CA LEU A 108 4.12 -19.78 -0.79
C LEU A 108 5.22 -20.00 -1.84
N ARG A 109 4.91 -20.69 -2.96
CA ARG A 109 5.84 -20.82 -4.07
C ARG A 109 6.15 -19.46 -4.71
N ALA A 110 5.15 -18.57 -4.87
CA ALA A 110 5.37 -17.21 -5.33
C ALA A 110 6.32 -16.46 -4.39
N ALA A 111 6.16 -16.62 -3.06
CA ALA A 111 7.06 -16.04 -2.07
C ALA A 111 8.52 -16.52 -2.25
N GLU A 112 8.73 -17.83 -2.43
CA GLU A 112 10.07 -18.40 -2.62
C GLU A 112 10.69 -17.98 -3.98
N LEU A 113 9.90 -17.88 -5.04
CA LEU A 113 10.36 -17.33 -6.32
C LEU A 113 10.81 -15.89 -6.19
N LEU A 114 10.04 -15.06 -5.48
CA LEU A 114 10.38 -13.66 -5.26
C LEU A 114 11.59 -13.49 -4.34
N ALA A 115 11.68 -14.26 -3.27
CA ALA A 115 12.83 -14.24 -2.36
C ALA A 115 14.13 -14.72 -3.04
N GLY A 116 14.02 -15.52 -4.10
CA GLY A 116 15.11 -16.15 -4.85
C GLY A 116 15.31 -15.56 -6.25
N PRO A 117 14.98 -16.32 -7.31
CA PRO A 117 15.38 -15.99 -8.69
C PRO A 117 14.74 -14.72 -9.26
N TRP A 118 13.63 -14.26 -8.70
CA TRP A 118 12.94 -13.05 -9.16
C TRP A 118 13.30 -11.79 -8.37
N ARG A 119 14.13 -11.91 -7.32
CA ARG A 119 14.44 -10.81 -6.40
C ARG A 119 14.97 -9.58 -7.12
N GLU A 120 16.09 -9.73 -7.80
CA GLU A 120 16.73 -8.62 -8.50
C GLU A 120 15.89 -8.10 -9.67
N THR A 121 15.12 -8.99 -10.34
CA THR A 121 14.26 -8.59 -11.46
C THR A 121 13.16 -7.62 -11.01
N LEU A 122 12.43 -7.95 -9.93
CA LEU A 122 11.37 -7.09 -9.44
C LEU A 122 11.90 -5.88 -8.66
N ALA A 123 13.02 -6.01 -7.94
CA ALA A 123 13.69 -4.89 -7.32
C ALA A 123 14.16 -3.87 -8.38
N ALA A 124 14.84 -4.31 -9.44
CA ALA A 124 15.29 -3.45 -10.52
C ALA A 124 14.13 -2.78 -11.28
N SER A 125 13.04 -3.54 -11.56
CA SER A 125 11.83 -2.98 -12.16
C SER A 125 11.22 -1.87 -11.29
N THR A 126 11.18 -2.08 -9.98
CA THR A 126 10.68 -1.10 -9.00
C THR A 126 11.60 0.13 -8.93
N MET A 127 12.92 -0.06 -8.95
CA MET A 127 13.87 1.05 -9.00
C MET A 127 13.67 1.90 -10.25
N LEU A 128 13.68 1.29 -11.42
CA LEU A 128 13.61 2.00 -12.70
C LEU A 128 12.23 2.64 -12.92
N GLY A 129 11.14 1.91 -12.69
CA GLY A 129 9.78 2.36 -13.02
C GLY A 129 9.17 3.29 -11.97
N GLN A 130 9.63 3.25 -10.73
CA GLN A 130 9.10 4.07 -9.64
C GLN A 130 10.13 5.08 -9.11
N SER A 131 11.35 5.09 -9.66
CA SER A 131 12.48 5.91 -9.16
C SER A 131 12.77 5.68 -7.67
N LYS A 132 12.72 4.41 -7.24
CA LYS A 132 13.13 3.99 -5.89
C LYS A 132 14.62 3.73 -5.83
N THR A 133 15.26 4.12 -4.74
CA THR A 133 16.64 3.69 -4.45
C THR A 133 16.70 2.20 -4.11
N ALA A 134 17.88 1.58 -4.14
CA ALA A 134 18.04 0.15 -3.86
C ALA A 134 17.40 -0.26 -2.52
N GLN A 135 17.65 0.51 -1.45
CA GLN A 135 17.06 0.26 -0.13
C GLN A 135 15.53 0.30 -0.15
N GLN A 136 14.95 1.29 -0.83
CA GLN A 136 13.50 1.46 -0.89
C GLN A 136 12.82 0.41 -1.77
N ALA A 137 13.47 -0.05 -2.84
CA ALA A 137 13.00 -1.13 -3.67
C ALA A 137 13.10 -2.48 -2.97
N GLU A 138 14.18 -2.70 -2.21
CA GLU A 138 14.41 -3.93 -1.44
C GLU A 138 13.36 -4.15 -0.35
N ILE A 139 13.12 -3.12 0.48
CA ILE A 139 12.13 -3.25 1.56
C ILE A 139 10.70 -3.36 1.04
N ASP A 140 10.37 -2.68 -0.08
CA ASP A 140 9.06 -2.80 -0.73
C ASP A 140 8.90 -4.17 -1.38
N THR A 141 9.66 -4.42 -2.44
CA THR A 141 9.29 -5.49 -3.38
C THR A 141 9.65 -6.88 -2.87
N PRO A 142 10.91 -7.26 -2.67
CA PRO A 142 11.19 -8.61 -2.18
C PRO A 142 10.80 -8.83 -0.73
N CYS A 143 11.06 -7.86 0.16
CA CYS A 143 10.80 -8.11 1.59
C CYS A 143 9.31 -8.05 1.94
N GLU A 144 8.66 -6.91 1.70
CA GLU A 144 7.27 -6.70 2.14
C GLU A 144 6.29 -7.64 1.42
N LEU A 145 6.47 -7.87 0.09
CA LEU A 145 5.55 -8.75 -0.64
C LEU A 145 5.72 -10.23 -0.27
N VAL A 146 6.96 -10.70 -0.07
CA VAL A 146 7.23 -12.05 0.45
C VAL A 146 6.58 -12.23 1.82
N ASP A 147 6.72 -11.22 2.68
CA ASP A 147 6.12 -11.23 4.01
C ASP A 147 4.59 -11.24 3.92
N PHE A 148 3.96 -10.42 3.07
CA PHE A 148 2.52 -10.49 2.85
C PHE A 148 2.08 -11.89 2.48
N TRP A 149 2.74 -12.55 1.56
CA TRP A 149 2.35 -13.89 1.10
C TRP A 149 2.52 -14.94 2.19
N ARG A 150 3.66 -14.95 2.90
CA ARG A 150 3.92 -15.90 3.99
C ARG A 150 2.96 -15.70 5.17
N PHE A 151 2.79 -14.46 5.63
CA PHE A 151 1.94 -14.16 6.78
C PHE A 151 0.44 -14.29 6.46
N ASN A 152 -0.01 -13.89 5.27
CA ASN A 152 -1.40 -14.08 4.85
C ASN A 152 -1.79 -15.56 4.82
N VAL A 153 -0.91 -16.46 4.36
CA VAL A 153 -1.16 -17.91 4.38
C VAL A 153 -1.37 -18.39 5.82
N LYS A 154 -0.54 -17.94 6.76
CA LYS A 154 -0.70 -18.29 8.18
C LYS A 154 -2.00 -17.74 8.76
N TYR A 155 -2.28 -16.47 8.54
CA TYR A 155 -3.51 -15.83 9.03
C TYR A 155 -4.77 -16.45 8.43
N ALA A 156 -4.74 -16.80 7.14
CA ALA A 156 -5.86 -17.49 6.50
C ALA A 156 -6.09 -18.88 7.12
N ARG A 157 -5.03 -19.64 7.40
CA ARG A 157 -5.14 -20.94 8.09
C ARG A 157 -5.79 -20.78 9.46
N ASP A 158 -5.34 -19.81 10.25
CA ASP A 158 -5.88 -19.56 11.59
C ASP A 158 -7.35 -19.17 11.52
N LEU A 159 -7.72 -18.28 10.61
CA LEU A 159 -9.11 -17.86 10.40
C LEU A 159 -10.01 -19.04 10.00
N LEU A 160 -9.54 -19.91 9.09
CA LEU A 160 -10.30 -21.09 8.67
C LEU A 160 -10.44 -22.15 9.78
N ALA A 161 -9.56 -22.14 10.77
CA ALA A 161 -9.62 -23.02 11.94
C ALA A 161 -10.65 -22.56 12.99
N GLU A 162 -11.11 -21.31 12.93
CA GLU A 162 -12.13 -20.80 13.87
C GLU A 162 -13.46 -21.49 13.63
N GLN A 163 -13.96 -22.16 14.67
CA GLN A 163 -15.22 -22.91 14.64
C GLN A 163 -16.07 -22.57 15.87
N PRO A 164 -17.39 -22.81 15.85
CA PRO A 164 -18.25 -22.55 16.99
C PRO A 164 -17.76 -23.27 18.27
N PRO A 165 -17.65 -22.58 19.40
CA PRO A 165 -17.07 -23.16 20.62
C PRO A 165 -18.01 -24.15 21.33
N ALA A 166 -19.30 -24.23 20.96
CA ALA A 166 -20.29 -25.06 21.64
C ALA A 166 -21.27 -25.71 20.67
N ASN A 167 -21.79 -26.88 21.10
CA ASN A 167 -22.85 -27.62 20.44
C ASN A 167 -23.95 -27.97 21.45
N SER A 168 -25.22 -27.95 21.02
CA SER A 168 -26.31 -28.55 21.81
C SER A 168 -26.22 -30.07 21.75
N PRO A 169 -26.79 -30.81 22.73
CA PRO A 169 -26.85 -32.25 22.65
C PRO A 169 -27.48 -32.75 21.34
N GLY A 170 -26.82 -33.69 20.67
CA GLY A 170 -27.26 -34.26 19.39
C GLY A 170 -27.16 -33.31 18.18
N VAL A 171 -26.38 -32.22 18.30
CA VAL A 171 -26.16 -31.24 17.24
C VAL A 171 -24.65 -31.05 16.98
N TRP A 172 -24.30 -30.92 15.73
CA TRP A 172 -22.95 -30.50 15.32
C TRP A 172 -23.02 -29.18 14.54
N ASN A 173 -22.38 -28.13 15.05
CA ASN A 173 -22.30 -26.83 14.42
C ASN A 173 -20.92 -26.64 13.73
N ARG A 174 -20.93 -26.05 12.55
CA ARG A 174 -19.72 -25.76 11.76
C ARG A 174 -19.83 -24.40 11.11
N LEU A 175 -18.70 -23.75 10.86
CA LEU A 175 -18.57 -22.58 10.00
C LEU A 175 -17.90 -23.00 8.69
N ASP A 176 -18.46 -22.54 7.59
CA ASP A 176 -17.91 -22.67 6.25
C ASP A 176 -17.55 -21.26 5.76
N HIS A 177 -16.25 -20.97 5.65
CA HIS A 177 -15.72 -19.70 5.20
C HIS A 177 -15.64 -19.69 3.67
N ARG A 178 -16.76 -19.40 3.02
CA ARG A 178 -16.89 -19.36 1.56
C ARG A 178 -16.21 -18.13 0.98
N PRO A 179 -15.64 -18.19 -0.25
CA PRO A 179 -15.33 -16.99 -1.04
C PRO A 179 -16.58 -16.14 -1.30
N LEU A 180 -16.37 -14.89 -1.66
CA LEU A 180 -17.45 -13.99 -2.07
C LEU A 180 -18.14 -14.52 -3.35
N GLU A 181 -19.41 -14.20 -3.54
CA GLU A 181 -20.17 -14.61 -4.73
C GLU A 181 -20.01 -13.56 -5.84
N GLY A 182 -19.04 -13.76 -6.71
CA GLY A 182 -18.68 -12.82 -7.78
C GLY A 182 -17.18 -12.69 -7.95
N PHE A 183 -16.72 -11.50 -8.37
CA PHE A 183 -15.31 -11.14 -8.51
C PHE A 183 -14.91 -9.97 -7.62
N VAL A 184 -13.64 -9.87 -7.30
CA VAL A 184 -13.04 -8.73 -6.60
C VAL A 184 -12.33 -7.83 -7.62
N TYR A 185 -12.59 -6.53 -7.55
CA TYR A 185 -11.89 -5.53 -8.34
C TYR A 185 -10.74 -4.95 -7.53
N ALA A 186 -9.51 -5.33 -7.85
CA ALA A 186 -8.28 -4.86 -7.19
C ALA A 186 -7.70 -3.68 -7.98
N ILE A 187 -7.56 -2.53 -7.34
CA ILE A 187 -7.01 -1.31 -7.93
C ILE A 187 -5.78 -0.92 -7.13
N THR A 188 -4.61 -0.94 -7.78
CA THR A 188 -3.34 -0.80 -7.08
C THR A 188 -2.60 0.48 -7.45
N PRO A 189 -1.85 1.08 -6.48
CA PRO A 189 -1.18 2.36 -6.64
C PRO A 189 0.14 2.21 -7.41
N PHE A 190 0.80 3.34 -7.67
CA PHE A 190 2.11 3.33 -8.32
C PHE A 190 3.28 3.12 -7.36
N ASN A 191 3.10 3.43 -6.08
CA ASN A 191 4.21 3.70 -5.17
C ASN A 191 4.77 2.48 -4.44
N PHE A 192 4.03 1.35 -4.41
CA PHE A 192 4.48 0.11 -3.78
C PHE A 192 4.16 -1.12 -4.63
N THR A 193 5.18 -1.85 -5.05
CA THR A 193 5.03 -3.12 -5.76
C THR A 193 4.47 -4.20 -4.83
N ALA A 194 4.81 -4.17 -3.53
CA ALA A 194 4.21 -5.05 -2.53
C ALA A 194 2.69 -4.90 -2.44
N ILE A 195 2.19 -3.66 -2.42
CA ILE A 195 0.75 -3.39 -2.42
C ILE A 195 0.11 -3.88 -3.72
N ALA A 196 0.78 -3.65 -4.87
CA ALA A 196 0.30 -4.12 -6.17
C ALA A 196 0.17 -5.65 -6.22
N GLY A 197 1.05 -6.40 -5.54
CA GLY A 197 0.98 -7.85 -5.42
C GLY A 197 -0.02 -8.33 -4.37
N ASN A 198 -0.10 -7.65 -3.23
CA ASN A 198 -0.97 -8.07 -2.13
C ASN A 198 -2.46 -7.88 -2.43
N LEU A 199 -2.86 -6.77 -3.04
CA LEU A 199 -4.27 -6.46 -3.26
C LEU A 199 -5.01 -7.51 -4.12
N PRO A 200 -4.45 -8.06 -5.21
CA PRO A 200 -5.09 -9.15 -5.93
C PRO A 200 -4.89 -10.51 -5.24
N THR A 201 -3.75 -10.77 -4.58
CA THR A 201 -3.44 -12.10 -4.06
C THR A 201 -4.10 -12.41 -2.72
N ALA A 202 -4.34 -11.42 -1.86
CA ALA A 202 -5.05 -11.63 -0.59
C ALA A 202 -6.48 -12.18 -0.79
N PRO A 203 -7.35 -11.57 -1.63
CA PRO A 203 -8.65 -12.18 -1.94
C PRO A 203 -8.53 -13.49 -2.72
N ALA A 204 -7.54 -13.64 -3.62
CA ALA A 204 -7.33 -14.88 -4.35
C ALA A 204 -6.99 -16.06 -3.41
N LEU A 205 -6.12 -15.87 -2.41
CA LEU A 205 -5.82 -16.86 -1.38
C LEU A 205 -7.08 -17.36 -0.68
N MET A 206 -8.04 -16.46 -0.41
CA MET A 206 -9.34 -16.80 0.21
C MET A 206 -10.34 -17.43 -0.75
N GLY A 207 -9.92 -17.76 -1.98
CA GLY A 207 -10.72 -18.48 -2.99
C GLY A 207 -11.52 -17.58 -3.94
N ASN A 208 -11.28 -16.27 -3.92
CA ASN A 208 -11.92 -15.33 -4.85
C ASN A 208 -11.18 -15.27 -6.18
N VAL A 209 -11.87 -14.78 -7.21
CA VAL A 209 -11.30 -14.43 -8.51
C VAL A 209 -11.24 -12.91 -8.63
N VAL A 210 -10.24 -12.41 -9.37
CA VAL A 210 -9.86 -11.01 -9.32
C VAL A 210 -9.68 -10.42 -10.72
N VAL A 211 -10.20 -9.21 -10.90
CA VAL A 211 -9.80 -8.30 -11.98
C VAL A 211 -8.86 -7.25 -11.36
N TRP A 212 -7.62 -7.24 -11.82
CA TRP A 212 -6.56 -6.39 -11.27
C TRP A 212 -6.18 -5.28 -12.24
N LYS A 213 -6.31 -4.03 -11.79
CA LYS A 213 -5.95 -2.83 -12.53
C LYS A 213 -4.84 -2.06 -11.80
N PRO A 214 -3.56 -2.19 -12.20
CA PRO A 214 -2.47 -1.42 -11.65
C PRO A 214 -2.49 0.04 -12.14
N SER A 215 -1.78 0.93 -11.43
CA SER A 215 -1.50 2.27 -11.93
C SER A 215 -0.74 2.19 -13.26
N PRO A 216 -1.04 3.06 -14.25
CA PRO A 216 -0.32 3.07 -15.52
C PRO A 216 1.20 3.13 -15.39
N THR A 217 1.72 3.95 -14.50
CA THR A 217 3.16 4.12 -14.26
C THR A 217 3.82 2.92 -13.57
N GLN A 218 3.02 2.01 -12.96
CA GLN A 218 3.51 0.81 -12.29
C GLN A 218 3.32 -0.47 -13.14
N THR A 219 2.84 -0.33 -14.37
CA THR A 219 2.48 -1.48 -15.22
C THR A 219 3.68 -2.38 -15.53
N HIS A 220 4.90 -1.85 -15.61
CA HIS A 220 6.10 -2.66 -15.85
C HIS A 220 6.31 -3.71 -14.74
N ALA A 221 6.31 -3.29 -13.48
CA ALA A 221 6.44 -4.21 -12.35
C ALA A 221 5.20 -5.14 -12.22
N ALA A 222 4.00 -4.65 -12.53
CA ALA A 222 2.78 -5.45 -12.46
C ALA A 222 2.76 -6.60 -13.47
N VAL A 223 3.25 -6.38 -14.69
CA VAL A 223 3.35 -7.44 -15.72
C VAL A 223 4.38 -8.50 -15.31
N LEU A 224 5.55 -8.09 -14.81
CA LEU A 224 6.56 -9.02 -14.30
C LEU A 224 6.04 -9.80 -13.09
N LEU A 225 5.30 -9.16 -12.20
CA LEU A 225 4.68 -9.81 -11.05
C LEU A 225 3.61 -10.83 -11.48
N MET A 226 2.82 -10.52 -12.52
CA MET A 226 1.88 -11.49 -13.08
C MET A 226 2.59 -12.71 -13.67
N GLN A 227 3.74 -12.52 -14.36
CA GLN A 227 4.57 -13.61 -14.85
C GLN A 227 5.10 -14.49 -13.72
N LEU A 228 5.55 -13.89 -12.61
CA LEU A 228 5.97 -14.62 -11.42
C LEU A 228 4.82 -15.47 -10.84
N LEU A 229 3.60 -14.92 -10.74
CA LEU A 229 2.43 -15.64 -10.26
C LEU A 229 2.07 -16.81 -11.17
N GLU A 230 2.17 -16.64 -12.50
CA GLU A 230 1.99 -17.72 -13.49
C GLU A 230 3.04 -18.83 -13.30
N GLU A 231 4.31 -18.47 -13.10
CA GLU A 231 5.40 -19.43 -12.82
C GLU A 231 5.19 -20.15 -11.48
N ALA A 232 4.62 -19.47 -10.50
CA ALA A 232 4.23 -20.08 -9.23
C ALA A 232 3.11 -21.12 -9.36
N GLY A 233 2.40 -21.12 -10.50
CA GLY A 233 1.32 -22.07 -10.79
C GLY A 233 -0.08 -21.49 -10.56
N LEU A 234 -0.23 -20.17 -10.53
CA LEU A 234 -1.56 -19.54 -10.45
C LEU A 234 -2.40 -19.97 -11.67
N PRO A 235 -3.60 -20.58 -11.48
CA PRO A 235 -4.43 -21.00 -12.59
C PRO A 235 -4.94 -19.82 -13.43
N LYS A 236 -5.08 -20.06 -14.74
CA LYS A 236 -5.59 -19.08 -15.70
C LYS A 236 -6.96 -18.53 -15.26
N GLY A 237 -7.14 -17.22 -15.36
CA GLY A 237 -8.39 -16.55 -15.04
C GLY A 237 -8.63 -16.26 -13.55
N VAL A 238 -7.83 -16.78 -12.62
CA VAL A 238 -7.98 -16.48 -11.18
C VAL A 238 -7.67 -15.01 -10.91
N ILE A 239 -6.57 -14.50 -11.46
CA ILE A 239 -6.25 -13.07 -11.47
C ILE A 239 -6.12 -12.65 -12.94
N ASN A 240 -6.84 -11.61 -13.33
CA ASN A 240 -6.82 -11.05 -14.68
C ASN A 240 -6.27 -9.63 -14.61
N LEU A 241 -5.11 -9.42 -15.21
CA LEU A 241 -4.44 -8.12 -15.25
C LEU A 241 -4.95 -7.32 -16.43
N VAL A 242 -5.50 -6.12 -16.18
CA VAL A 242 -5.91 -5.16 -17.21
C VAL A 242 -5.12 -3.87 -17.07
N THR A 243 -4.48 -3.43 -18.17
CA THR A 243 -3.58 -2.28 -18.18
C THR A 243 -4.31 -0.98 -18.46
N GLY A 244 -3.82 0.14 -17.95
CA GLY A 244 -4.25 1.46 -18.40
C GLY A 244 -5.07 2.27 -17.42
N ASP A 245 -5.82 3.23 -17.95
CA ASP A 245 -6.64 4.15 -17.17
C ASP A 245 -7.77 3.41 -16.44
N GLY A 246 -7.96 3.78 -15.18
CA GLY A 246 -9.00 3.20 -14.33
C GLY A 246 -10.43 3.57 -14.74
N ILE A 247 -10.64 4.64 -15.51
CA ILE A 247 -11.98 5.16 -15.81
C ILE A 247 -12.78 4.13 -16.64
N GLU A 248 -12.23 3.64 -17.75
CA GLU A 248 -12.95 2.73 -18.65
C GLU A 248 -13.18 1.35 -18.01
N VAL A 249 -12.18 0.84 -17.28
CA VAL A 249 -12.32 -0.43 -16.54
C VAL A 249 -13.33 -0.31 -15.41
N SER A 250 -13.28 0.80 -14.66
CA SER A 250 -14.19 1.04 -13.53
C SER A 250 -15.65 1.21 -13.97
N LYS A 251 -15.92 1.81 -15.15
CA LYS A 251 -17.29 1.90 -15.69
C LYS A 251 -17.95 0.53 -15.81
N VAL A 252 -17.22 -0.47 -16.31
CA VAL A 252 -17.74 -1.83 -16.44
C VAL A 252 -17.78 -2.56 -15.11
N ALA A 253 -16.68 -2.55 -14.36
CA ALA A 253 -16.57 -3.29 -13.11
C ALA A 253 -17.57 -2.83 -12.03
N LEU A 254 -17.78 -1.50 -11.89
CA LEU A 254 -18.68 -0.92 -10.88
C LEU A 254 -20.17 -1.04 -11.23
N GLU A 255 -20.51 -1.30 -12.49
CA GLU A 255 -21.89 -1.54 -12.90
C GLU A 255 -22.23 -3.03 -12.99
N HIS A 256 -21.23 -3.90 -12.91
CA HIS A 256 -21.41 -5.32 -13.09
C HIS A 256 -22.14 -5.95 -11.90
N ARG A 257 -23.19 -6.72 -12.17
CA ARG A 257 -24.02 -7.38 -11.16
C ARG A 257 -23.25 -8.24 -10.17
N ASP A 258 -22.18 -8.90 -10.62
CA ASP A 258 -21.38 -9.85 -9.84
C ASP A 258 -20.12 -9.20 -9.23
N LEU A 259 -20.08 -7.86 -9.12
CA LEU A 259 -19.07 -7.19 -8.29
C LEU A 259 -19.29 -7.59 -6.84
N ALA A 260 -18.35 -8.33 -6.27
CA ALA A 260 -18.44 -8.83 -4.91
C ALA A 260 -17.55 -8.06 -3.91
N GLY A 261 -16.52 -7.38 -4.42
CA GLY A 261 -15.66 -6.55 -3.58
C GLY A 261 -14.74 -5.63 -4.37
N ILE A 262 -14.25 -4.61 -3.69
CA ILE A 262 -13.23 -3.69 -4.16
C ILE A 262 -12.08 -3.71 -3.16
N HIS A 263 -10.87 -3.98 -3.64
CA HIS A 263 -9.64 -3.85 -2.87
C HIS A 263 -8.81 -2.73 -3.48
N PHE A 264 -8.73 -1.61 -2.78
CA PHE A 264 -8.25 -0.34 -3.31
C PHE A 264 -7.10 0.22 -2.48
N THR A 265 -6.06 0.69 -3.17
CA THR A 265 -5.10 1.65 -2.61
C THR A 265 -4.84 2.74 -3.64
N GLY A 266 -4.99 4.00 -3.24
CA GLY A 266 -4.82 5.14 -4.13
C GLY A 266 -5.32 6.46 -3.53
N SER A 267 -5.72 7.41 -4.38
CA SER A 267 -6.16 8.72 -3.90
C SER A 267 -7.50 8.67 -3.16
N THR A 268 -7.63 9.46 -2.12
CA THR A 268 -8.88 9.64 -1.34
C THR A 268 -10.06 10.01 -2.24
N LYS A 269 -9.87 10.90 -3.21
CA LYS A 269 -10.93 11.30 -4.16
C LYS A 269 -11.42 10.12 -5.00
N THR A 270 -10.51 9.26 -5.48
CA THR A 270 -10.89 8.06 -6.22
C THR A 270 -11.66 7.08 -5.33
N PHE A 271 -11.22 6.88 -4.10
CA PHE A 271 -11.91 6.00 -3.15
C PHE A 271 -13.33 6.47 -2.82
N GLN A 272 -13.50 7.78 -2.60
CA GLN A 272 -14.81 8.39 -2.38
C GLN A 272 -15.73 8.22 -3.61
N TYR A 273 -15.18 8.34 -4.82
CA TYR A 273 -15.91 8.08 -6.06
C TYR A 273 -16.36 6.62 -6.15
N LEU A 274 -15.47 5.66 -5.87
CA LEU A 274 -15.78 4.23 -5.86
C LEU A 274 -16.91 3.91 -4.86
N TRP A 275 -16.78 4.42 -3.65
CA TRP A 275 -17.79 4.22 -2.59
C TRP A 275 -19.15 4.78 -2.98
N LYS A 276 -19.16 6.03 -3.47
CA LYS A 276 -20.40 6.68 -3.94
C LYS A 276 -21.04 5.92 -5.10
N THR A 277 -20.24 5.43 -6.05
CA THR A 277 -20.75 4.68 -7.20
C THR A 277 -21.36 3.35 -6.76
N VAL A 278 -20.70 2.61 -5.86
CA VAL A 278 -21.27 1.38 -5.27
C VAL A 278 -22.56 1.69 -4.53
N GLY A 279 -22.63 2.74 -3.73
CA GLY A 279 -23.84 3.15 -3.03
C GLY A 279 -25.01 3.46 -3.97
N ASN A 280 -24.73 4.16 -5.08
CA ASN A 280 -25.74 4.50 -6.09
C ASN A 280 -26.24 3.27 -6.89
N ASN A 281 -25.41 2.22 -7.00
CA ASN A 281 -25.73 1.00 -7.73
C ASN A 281 -26.16 -0.15 -6.83
N ILE A 282 -26.41 0.08 -5.54
CA ILE A 282 -26.55 -0.94 -4.52
C ILE A 282 -27.63 -2.01 -4.84
N GLU A 283 -28.69 -1.62 -5.53
CA GLU A 283 -29.79 -2.51 -5.92
C GLU A 283 -29.45 -3.43 -7.10
N LYS A 284 -28.38 -3.12 -7.87
CA LYS A 284 -27.97 -3.89 -9.05
C LYS A 284 -27.18 -5.14 -8.68
N TYR A 285 -26.48 -5.13 -7.55
CA TYR A 285 -25.54 -6.17 -7.18
C TYR A 285 -26.22 -7.43 -6.66
N ARG A 286 -25.61 -8.59 -6.95
CA ARG A 286 -26.06 -9.89 -6.43
C ARG A 286 -25.96 -9.96 -4.90
N SER A 287 -24.92 -9.37 -4.34
CA SER A 287 -24.68 -9.19 -2.91
C SER A 287 -24.03 -7.84 -2.65
N TYR A 288 -24.11 -7.34 -1.43
CA TYR A 288 -23.45 -6.07 -1.06
C TYR A 288 -21.93 -6.20 -1.19
N PRO A 289 -21.28 -5.44 -2.11
CA PRO A 289 -19.85 -5.52 -2.31
C PRO A 289 -19.07 -5.16 -1.04
N ARG A 290 -18.00 -5.88 -0.76
CA ARG A 290 -17.04 -5.50 0.27
C ARG A 290 -16.18 -4.37 -0.28
N ILE A 291 -16.00 -3.30 0.48
CA ILE A 291 -15.13 -2.19 0.11
C ILE A 291 -14.02 -2.12 1.15
N VAL A 292 -12.79 -2.35 0.71
CA VAL A 292 -11.56 -2.25 1.50
C VAL A 292 -10.66 -1.23 0.82
N GLY A 293 -10.28 -0.19 1.54
CA GLY A 293 -9.51 0.89 0.96
C GLY A 293 -8.47 1.46 1.90
N GLU A 294 -7.30 1.69 1.34
CA GLU A 294 -6.22 2.48 1.88
C GLU A 294 -6.03 3.71 1.00
N THR A 295 -6.00 4.89 1.60
CA THR A 295 -5.89 6.13 0.85
C THR A 295 -4.73 7.00 1.35
N GLY A 296 -4.78 8.30 1.09
CA GLY A 296 -3.73 9.21 1.49
C GLY A 296 -3.58 9.40 2.99
N GLY A 297 -2.55 10.14 3.34
CA GLY A 297 -2.22 10.55 4.69
C GLY A 297 -1.73 11.99 4.74
N LYS A 298 -1.76 12.58 5.92
CA LYS A 298 -1.05 13.82 6.26
C LYS A 298 -0.35 13.58 7.60
N ASP A 299 0.63 12.69 7.52
CA ASP A 299 1.19 12.04 8.68
C ASP A 299 2.17 12.93 9.42
N PHE A 300 2.27 12.72 10.72
CA PHE A 300 2.93 13.66 11.61
C PHE A 300 4.09 13.05 12.41
N VAL A 301 5.03 13.90 12.77
CA VAL A 301 5.97 13.69 13.87
C VAL A 301 5.78 14.83 14.87
N VAL A 302 5.52 14.47 16.12
CA VAL A 302 5.47 15.42 17.23
C VAL A 302 6.72 15.23 18.09
N ALA A 303 7.48 16.29 18.30
CA ALA A 303 8.59 16.29 19.25
C ALA A 303 8.12 16.91 20.59
N HIS A 304 8.34 16.20 21.70
CA HIS A 304 8.19 16.76 23.04
C HIS A 304 9.48 17.52 23.43
N PRO A 305 9.47 18.52 24.35
CA PRO A 305 10.68 19.20 24.80
C PRO A 305 11.81 18.29 25.32
N SER A 306 11.48 17.07 25.74
CA SER A 306 12.47 16.05 26.14
C SER A 306 13.01 15.21 24.97
N ALA A 307 12.67 15.52 23.72
CA ALA A 307 13.11 14.75 22.56
C ALA A 307 14.62 14.84 22.35
N ASP A 308 15.23 13.71 21.98
CA ASP A 308 16.61 13.70 21.50
C ASP A 308 16.67 14.32 20.10
N ALA A 309 17.46 15.37 19.94
CA ALA A 309 17.56 16.13 18.68
C ALA A 309 18.11 15.29 17.51
N ALA A 310 19.05 14.37 17.76
CA ALA A 310 19.61 13.50 16.72
C ALA A 310 18.60 12.45 16.24
N VAL A 311 17.82 11.88 17.18
CA VAL A 311 16.71 10.97 16.85
C VAL A 311 15.65 11.70 16.07
N LEU A 312 15.25 12.91 16.48
CA LEU A 312 14.27 13.74 15.79
C LEU A 312 14.73 14.05 14.36
N LYS A 313 15.98 14.54 14.18
CA LYS A 313 16.54 14.87 12.88
C LYS A 313 16.51 13.67 11.93
N THR A 314 16.96 12.50 12.38
CA THR A 314 16.96 11.27 11.58
C THR A 314 15.54 10.81 11.23
N ALA A 315 14.60 10.88 12.17
CA ALA A 315 13.21 10.52 11.95
C ALA A 315 12.54 11.43 10.91
N LEU A 316 12.80 12.73 10.96
CA LEU A 316 12.29 13.70 9.98
C LEU A 316 12.92 13.48 8.60
N THR A 317 14.25 13.36 8.50
CA THR A 317 14.94 13.17 7.22
C THR A 317 14.48 11.90 6.51
N ARG A 318 14.48 10.75 7.21
CA ARG A 318 14.02 9.48 6.63
C ARG A 318 12.51 9.46 6.41
N GLY A 319 11.74 9.93 7.37
CA GLY A 319 10.28 9.89 7.31
C GLY A 319 9.69 10.75 6.20
N ALA A 320 10.26 11.94 5.95
CA ALA A 320 9.75 12.88 4.96
C ALA A 320 10.31 12.65 3.55
N PHE A 321 11.56 12.20 3.41
CA PHE A 321 12.27 12.29 2.13
C PHE A 321 12.62 10.94 1.50
N GLU A 322 12.66 9.82 2.26
CA GLU A 322 12.78 8.51 1.65
C GLU A 322 11.71 8.33 0.56
N TYR A 323 12.12 7.83 -0.60
CA TYR A 323 11.26 7.69 -1.77
C TYR A 323 10.52 8.99 -2.13
N GLN A 324 11.19 10.13 -2.03
CA GLN A 324 10.67 11.45 -2.42
C GLN A 324 9.34 11.80 -1.73
N GLY A 325 9.10 11.30 -0.51
CA GLY A 325 7.84 11.50 0.22
C GLY A 325 6.61 10.87 -0.43
N GLN A 326 6.77 9.96 -1.40
CA GLN A 326 5.68 9.29 -2.11
C GLN A 326 5.18 8.04 -1.38
N LYS A 327 5.10 8.11 -0.07
CA LYS A 327 4.49 7.10 0.79
C LYS A 327 3.23 7.69 1.41
N CYS A 328 2.15 6.92 1.45
CA CYS A 328 0.93 7.34 2.15
C CYS A 328 1.20 7.66 3.63
N SER A 329 2.25 7.04 4.21
CA SER A 329 2.73 7.18 5.60
C SER A 329 3.92 8.12 5.76
N ALA A 330 4.36 8.85 4.72
CA ALA A 330 5.49 9.77 4.82
C ALA A 330 5.22 10.89 5.82
N THR A 331 6.22 11.26 6.62
CA THR A 331 6.14 12.44 7.49
C THR A 331 5.97 13.69 6.64
N SER A 332 4.82 14.30 6.67
CA SER A 332 4.51 15.49 5.87
C SER A 332 4.26 16.74 6.71
N ARG A 333 4.14 16.58 8.03
CA ARG A 333 4.06 17.67 9.02
C ARG A 333 4.81 17.30 10.28
N ALA A 334 5.52 18.26 10.85
CA ALA A 334 6.26 18.13 12.09
C ALA A 334 5.90 19.27 13.04
N TYR A 335 5.79 18.96 14.33
CA TYR A 335 5.52 19.90 15.40
C TYR A 335 6.69 19.85 16.37
N ILE A 336 7.45 20.94 16.47
CA ILE A 336 8.74 20.98 17.16
C ILE A 336 8.73 22.08 18.22
N PRO A 337 9.15 21.82 19.48
CA PRO A 337 9.20 22.85 20.52
C PRO A 337 10.27 23.90 20.21
N ALA A 338 9.98 25.15 20.56
CA ALA A 338 10.87 26.28 20.32
C ALA A 338 12.26 26.09 20.95
N SER A 339 12.35 25.45 22.11
CA SER A 339 13.62 25.13 22.76
C SER A 339 14.54 24.22 21.92
N ILE A 340 13.97 23.30 21.15
CA ILE A 340 14.74 22.44 20.23
C ILE A 340 15.01 23.18 18.92
N TRP A 341 13.99 23.74 18.30
CA TRP A 341 14.11 24.37 16.98
C TRP A 341 15.15 25.50 16.95
N ASN A 342 15.15 26.35 18.00
CA ASN A 342 16.00 27.53 18.10
C ASN A 342 17.37 27.24 18.75
N SER A 343 17.70 26.00 19.12
CA SER A 343 18.98 25.62 19.74
C SER A 343 20.12 25.37 18.74
N GLY A 344 19.91 25.67 17.46
CA GLY A 344 20.80 25.30 16.35
C GLY A 344 20.29 24.08 15.57
N PHE A 345 19.22 23.44 16.01
CA PHE A 345 18.63 22.29 15.30
C PHE A 345 18.14 22.67 13.89
N LYS A 346 17.50 23.84 13.74
CA LYS A 346 17.01 24.35 12.46
C LYS A 346 18.14 24.39 11.41
N GLU A 347 19.27 24.98 11.77
CA GLU A 347 20.41 25.15 10.89
C GLU A 347 21.07 23.82 10.55
N GLU A 348 21.22 22.92 11.52
CA GLU A 348 21.77 21.59 11.31
C GLU A 348 20.86 20.73 10.41
N PHE A 349 19.56 20.79 10.64
CA PHE A 349 18.58 20.04 9.86
C PHE A 349 18.51 20.59 8.41
N ALA A 350 18.50 21.91 8.24
CA ALA A 350 18.54 22.53 6.92
C ALA A 350 19.77 22.10 6.13
N ALA A 351 20.94 22.15 6.77
CA ALA A 351 22.21 21.74 6.14
C ALA A 351 22.19 20.26 5.73
N GLU A 352 21.64 19.37 6.58
CA GLU A 352 21.49 17.94 6.25
C GLU A 352 20.56 17.74 5.04
N VAL A 353 19.40 18.42 5.02
CA VAL A 353 18.43 18.32 3.93
C VAL A 353 19.00 18.83 2.60
N ASP A 354 19.72 19.94 2.62
CA ASP A 354 20.37 20.48 1.42
C ASP A 354 21.53 19.59 0.92
N TYR A 355 22.15 18.81 1.80
CA TYR A 355 23.22 17.86 1.47
C TYR A 355 22.70 16.53 0.88
N ILE A 356 21.40 16.21 0.99
CA ILE A 356 20.81 14.98 0.46
C ILE A 356 21.16 14.82 -1.02
N THR A 357 21.77 13.67 -1.36
CA THR A 357 22.08 13.30 -2.75
C THR A 357 20.80 12.92 -3.49
N MET A 358 20.61 13.48 -4.67
CA MET A 358 19.42 13.26 -5.51
C MET A 358 19.84 13.08 -6.97
N GLY A 359 19.34 12.02 -7.61
CA GLY A 359 19.69 11.75 -9.00
C GLY A 359 19.10 10.46 -9.54
N ASP A 360 19.78 9.93 -10.56
CA ASP A 360 19.49 8.64 -11.15
C ASP A 360 19.64 7.53 -10.08
N VAL A 361 18.61 6.69 -9.94
CA VAL A 361 18.57 5.62 -8.93
C VAL A 361 19.49 4.45 -9.24
N THR A 362 20.03 4.37 -10.46
CA THR A 362 21.07 3.40 -10.82
C THR A 362 22.44 3.76 -10.21
N ASP A 363 22.63 5.02 -9.84
CA ASP A 363 23.71 5.43 -8.94
C ASP A 363 23.28 5.19 -7.49
N LEU A 364 23.72 4.08 -6.93
CA LEU A 364 23.36 3.62 -5.59
C LEU A 364 23.87 4.54 -4.44
N SER A 365 24.58 5.62 -4.76
CA SER A 365 24.97 6.66 -3.79
C SER A 365 23.87 7.72 -3.58
N ASN A 366 22.84 7.77 -4.44
CA ASN A 366 21.74 8.69 -4.27
C ASN A 366 20.78 8.23 -3.18
N PHE A 367 20.40 9.16 -2.31
CA PHE A 367 19.42 8.91 -1.23
C PHE A 367 17.98 9.00 -1.75
N ILE A 368 17.71 9.86 -2.75
CA ILE A 368 16.40 10.03 -3.38
C ILE A 368 16.52 10.09 -4.91
N GLY A 369 15.43 9.76 -5.60
CA GLY A 369 15.26 9.89 -7.03
C GLY A 369 14.28 10.99 -7.43
N ALA A 370 13.59 10.79 -8.57
CA ALA A 370 12.56 11.68 -9.09
C ALA A 370 11.15 11.29 -8.60
N VAL A 371 10.22 12.23 -8.56
CA VAL A 371 8.79 11.91 -8.36
C VAL A 371 8.24 11.22 -9.61
N ILE A 372 7.11 10.50 -9.46
CA ILE A 372 6.69 9.47 -10.41
C ILE A 372 6.37 9.97 -11.83
N ASP A 373 5.76 11.14 -11.96
CA ASP A 373 5.32 11.66 -13.26
C ASP A 373 5.21 13.19 -13.25
N GLU A 374 4.90 13.76 -14.43
CA GLU A 374 4.70 15.19 -14.62
C GLU A 374 3.62 15.78 -13.69
N ARG A 375 2.56 15.02 -13.39
CA ARG A 375 1.47 15.50 -12.50
C ARG A 375 1.95 15.62 -11.06
N ALA A 376 2.72 14.65 -10.59
CA ALA A 376 3.32 14.68 -9.25
C ALA A 376 4.35 15.82 -9.15
N PHE A 377 5.14 16.04 -10.20
CA PHE A 377 6.07 17.16 -10.30
C PHE A 377 5.34 18.51 -10.26
N ALA A 378 4.34 18.70 -11.12
CA ALA A 378 3.56 19.93 -11.18
C ALA A 378 2.85 20.24 -9.84
N LYS A 379 2.32 19.22 -9.17
CA LYS A 379 1.69 19.35 -7.85
C LYS A 379 2.69 19.82 -6.78
N SER A 380 3.87 19.21 -6.75
CA SER A 380 4.94 19.55 -5.79
C SER A 380 5.49 20.95 -6.06
N LYS A 381 5.74 21.28 -7.33
CA LYS A 381 6.15 22.63 -7.78
C LYS A 381 5.14 23.67 -7.32
N ALA A 382 3.86 23.47 -7.61
CA ALA A 382 2.82 24.43 -7.24
C ALA A 382 2.70 24.63 -5.71
N ALA A 383 2.91 23.57 -4.92
CA ALA A 383 2.91 23.66 -3.46
C ALA A 383 4.09 24.50 -2.95
N ILE A 384 5.29 24.28 -3.49
CA ILE A 384 6.50 25.05 -3.15
C ILE A 384 6.33 26.52 -3.54
N ASP A 385 5.80 26.81 -4.74
CA ASP A 385 5.60 28.18 -5.22
C ASP A 385 4.57 28.93 -4.39
N ARG A 386 3.48 28.27 -3.94
CA ARG A 386 2.52 28.89 -3.01
C ARG A 386 3.16 29.20 -1.67
N ALA A 387 3.92 28.24 -1.10
CA ALA A 387 4.60 28.47 0.18
C ALA A 387 5.61 29.62 0.12
N LYS A 388 6.33 29.79 -0.99
CA LYS A 388 7.22 30.93 -1.21
C LYS A 388 6.48 32.29 -1.26
N SER A 389 5.23 32.28 -1.66
CA SER A 389 4.40 33.49 -1.80
C SER A 389 3.60 33.81 -0.55
N ASP A 390 3.52 32.87 0.39
CA ASP A 390 2.73 33.00 1.61
C ASP A 390 3.56 33.64 2.73
N PRO A 391 3.14 34.78 3.31
CA PRO A 391 3.91 35.46 4.35
C PRO A 391 4.01 34.67 5.66
N SER A 392 3.14 33.69 5.90
CA SER A 392 3.22 32.79 7.06
C SER A 392 4.24 31.67 6.90
N CYS A 393 4.74 31.44 5.69
CA CYS A 393 5.66 30.36 5.33
C CYS A 393 7.08 30.85 5.05
N THR A 394 8.06 30.06 5.48
CA THR A 394 9.49 30.28 5.18
C THR A 394 10.09 28.98 4.67
N ILE A 395 10.73 29.00 3.51
CA ILE A 395 11.52 27.85 3.03
C ILE A 395 12.82 27.78 3.83
N VAL A 396 12.95 26.74 4.64
CA VAL A 396 14.13 26.52 5.51
C VAL A 396 15.23 25.80 4.75
N ALA A 397 14.87 24.84 3.87
CA ALA A 397 15.80 24.09 3.03
C ALA A 397 15.13 23.72 1.71
N GLY A 398 15.93 23.49 0.66
CA GLY A 398 15.45 23.03 -0.64
C GLY A 398 14.71 24.11 -1.44
N GLY A 399 13.47 23.84 -1.83
CA GLY A 399 12.59 24.78 -2.55
C GLY A 399 12.87 24.90 -4.05
N SER A 400 13.70 24.04 -4.63
CA SER A 400 13.98 24.01 -6.08
C SER A 400 13.52 22.71 -6.74
N TYR A 401 13.36 22.75 -8.05
CA TYR A 401 12.88 21.62 -8.85
C TYR A 401 13.37 21.75 -10.28
N ASP A 402 13.51 20.61 -10.99
CA ASP A 402 13.97 20.55 -12.39
C ASP A 402 13.37 19.33 -13.07
N ASP A 403 12.72 19.53 -14.22
CA ASP A 403 12.11 18.48 -15.06
C ASP A 403 12.78 18.33 -16.44
N SER A 404 13.98 18.88 -16.62
CA SER A 404 14.69 18.85 -17.90
C SER A 404 15.13 17.43 -18.34
N VAL A 405 15.42 16.55 -17.39
CA VAL A 405 15.83 15.15 -17.62
C VAL A 405 14.87 14.17 -16.94
N GLY A 406 14.53 14.41 -15.69
CA GLY A 406 13.62 13.65 -14.87
C GLY A 406 12.82 14.59 -13.96
N TYR A 407 11.79 14.08 -13.31
CA TYR A 407 10.89 14.88 -12.47
C TYR A 407 11.47 15.10 -11.07
N PHE A 408 12.56 15.88 -10.99
CA PHE A 408 13.30 16.10 -9.75
C PHE A 408 12.74 17.26 -8.93
N VAL A 409 12.40 16.97 -7.67
CA VAL A 409 11.99 17.96 -6.67
C VAL A 409 12.93 17.84 -5.48
N ARG A 410 13.64 18.92 -5.12
CA ARG A 410 14.53 18.91 -3.94
C ARG A 410 13.72 18.68 -2.67
N PRO A 411 14.24 17.88 -1.72
CA PRO A 411 13.71 17.85 -0.36
C PRO A 411 13.50 19.26 0.15
N THR A 412 12.28 19.57 0.59
CA THR A 412 11.90 20.93 0.93
C THR A 412 11.30 20.97 2.33
N VAL A 413 11.84 21.83 3.19
CA VAL A 413 11.34 22.09 4.53
C VAL A 413 10.69 23.47 4.55
N ILE A 414 9.43 23.53 4.97
CA ILE A 414 8.61 24.75 5.07
C ILE A 414 8.27 24.96 6.53
N GLU A 415 8.88 25.96 7.17
CA GLU A 415 8.43 26.45 8.47
C GLU A 415 7.22 27.35 8.26
N CYS A 416 6.10 27.06 8.95
CA CYS A 416 4.89 27.86 8.85
C CYS A 416 4.35 28.22 10.23
N THR A 417 4.11 29.51 10.43
CA THR A 417 3.62 30.08 11.69
C THR A 417 2.10 29.95 11.86
N ASP A 418 1.37 29.79 10.76
CA ASP A 418 -0.08 29.55 10.77
C ASP A 418 -0.37 28.04 10.75
N PRO A 419 -0.80 27.43 11.88
CA PRO A 419 -1.06 26.01 11.97
C PRO A 419 -2.31 25.53 11.20
N GLU A 420 -3.15 26.44 10.72
CA GLU A 420 -4.31 26.14 9.86
C GLU A 420 -3.97 26.21 8.36
N ASN A 421 -2.74 26.61 8.01
CA ASN A 421 -2.30 26.70 6.64
C ASN A 421 -2.44 25.37 5.88
N GLU A 422 -2.67 25.47 4.56
CA GLU A 422 -2.82 24.28 3.68
C GLU A 422 -1.63 23.32 3.75
N VAL A 423 -0.43 23.79 4.10
CA VAL A 423 0.77 22.93 4.21
C VAL A 423 0.62 21.86 5.29
N PHE A 424 -0.26 22.03 6.27
CA PHE A 424 -0.58 21.05 7.30
C PHE A 424 -1.79 20.17 7.01
N THR A 425 -2.62 20.55 6.03
CA THR A 425 -3.89 19.85 5.75
C THR A 425 -3.91 19.14 4.40
N THR A 426 -3.17 19.65 3.40
CA THR A 426 -3.16 19.12 2.04
C THR A 426 -2.05 18.08 1.84
N GLU A 427 -2.41 16.90 1.36
CA GLU A 427 -1.46 15.86 0.95
C GLU A 427 -0.81 16.21 -0.38
N TYR A 428 0.47 16.54 -0.38
CA TYR A 428 1.22 16.82 -1.61
C TYR A 428 1.76 15.56 -2.29
N PHE A 429 2.07 14.53 -1.53
CA PHE A 429 2.65 13.27 -2.01
C PHE A 429 3.98 13.47 -2.74
N GLY A 430 4.83 14.28 -2.14
CA GLY A 430 6.14 14.69 -2.64
C GLY A 430 7.09 15.02 -1.49
N PRO A 431 8.37 15.38 -1.77
CA PRO A 431 9.39 15.57 -0.74
C PRO A 431 9.26 16.94 -0.04
N ILE A 432 8.12 17.18 0.59
CA ILE A 432 7.76 18.44 1.25
C ILE A 432 7.35 18.16 2.69
N LEU A 433 8.10 18.71 3.64
CA LEU A 433 7.83 18.67 5.07
C LEU A 433 7.42 20.05 5.56
N ALA A 434 6.24 20.16 6.16
CA ALA A 434 5.80 21.36 6.88
C ALA A 434 6.20 21.26 8.36
N VAL A 435 6.75 22.33 8.92
CA VAL A 435 7.16 22.42 10.32
C VAL A 435 6.39 23.55 11.00
N HIS A 436 5.72 23.23 12.09
CA HIS A 436 5.15 24.18 13.03
C HIS A 436 5.98 24.21 14.31
N VAL A 437 6.44 25.39 14.70
CA VAL A 437 7.21 25.60 15.93
C VAL A 437 6.25 26.09 17.02
N TYR A 438 6.17 25.39 18.13
CA TYR A 438 5.30 25.71 19.24
C TYR A 438 6.10 26.06 20.50
N GLU A 439 5.56 26.89 21.38
CA GLU A 439 6.16 27.20 22.69
C GLU A 439 6.09 25.98 23.63
N ASP A 440 7.16 25.69 24.33
CA ASP A 440 7.34 24.46 25.12
C ASP A 440 6.21 24.20 26.15
N ASP A 441 5.62 25.27 26.72
CA ASP A 441 4.50 25.21 27.65
C ASP A 441 3.14 25.03 26.97
N LYS A 442 3.09 25.03 25.62
CA LYS A 442 1.89 24.86 24.80
C LYS A 442 1.73 23.47 24.19
N TYR A 443 2.43 22.48 24.73
CA TYR A 443 2.43 21.12 24.19
C TYR A 443 1.03 20.52 24.06
N GLU A 444 0.20 20.63 25.11
CA GLU A 444 -1.16 20.08 25.10
C GLU A 444 -2.09 20.80 24.12
N GLU A 445 -2.01 22.13 24.07
CA GLU A 445 -2.80 22.95 23.12
C GLU A 445 -2.42 22.63 21.67
N MET A 446 -1.12 22.46 21.41
CA MET A 446 -0.62 22.07 20.08
C MET A 446 -1.14 20.69 19.68
N LEU A 447 -1.20 19.69 20.59
CA LEU A 447 -1.75 18.37 20.31
C LEU A 447 -3.23 18.44 19.92
N ASP A 448 -4.05 19.26 20.62
CA ASP A 448 -5.45 19.46 20.30
C ASP A 448 -5.64 20.08 18.91
N GLN A 449 -4.83 21.08 18.58
CA GLN A 449 -4.87 21.75 17.30
C GLN A 449 -4.45 20.81 16.16
N MET A 450 -3.37 20.08 16.36
CA MET A 450 -2.88 19.10 15.37
C MET A 450 -3.88 17.97 15.12
N GLU A 451 -4.53 17.46 16.17
CA GLU A 451 -5.51 16.36 16.09
C GLU A 451 -6.74 16.77 15.29
N SER A 452 -7.26 17.99 15.53
CA SER A 452 -8.43 18.52 14.84
C SER A 452 -8.13 19.03 13.42
N GLY A 453 -6.88 19.38 13.13
CA GLY A 453 -6.46 20.05 11.88
C GLY A 453 -6.36 19.12 10.66
N SER A 454 -6.58 17.81 10.76
CA SER A 454 -6.42 16.89 9.62
C SER A 454 -7.63 15.98 9.43
N ALA A 455 -8.06 15.86 8.18
CA ALA A 455 -9.06 14.87 7.79
C ALA A 455 -8.50 13.43 7.75
N TYR A 456 -7.19 13.26 7.78
CA TYR A 456 -6.48 11.97 7.68
C TYR A 456 -6.12 11.41 9.06
N ALA A 457 -5.98 10.09 9.14
CA ALA A 457 -5.53 9.40 10.34
C ALA A 457 -4.82 8.08 9.98
N LEU A 458 -3.75 8.16 9.17
CA LEU A 458 -3.02 6.97 8.73
C LEU A 458 -1.91 6.63 9.71
N THR A 459 -0.86 7.44 9.78
CA THR A 459 0.26 7.20 10.67
C THR A 459 0.68 8.45 11.45
N GLY A 460 1.39 8.23 12.56
CA GLY A 460 1.95 9.32 13.36
C GLY A 460 3.06 8.82 14.28
N SER A 461 3.89 9.75 14.74
CA SER A 461 4.97 9.45 15.66
C SER A 461 5.13 10.53 16.73
N VAL A 462 5.59 10.12 17.91
CA VAL A 462 6.07 11.01 18.97
C VAL A 462 7.54 10.73 19.25
N ILE A 463 8.36 11.79 19.31
CA ILE A 463 9.76 11.72 19.75
C ILE A 463 9.82 12.34 21.15
N ALA A 464 10.12 11.53 22.15
CA ALA A 464 10.15 11.94 23.55
C ALA A 464 11.13 11.11 24.36
N GLY A 465 11.98 11.75 25.16
CA GLY A 465 12.79 11.10 26.18
C GLY A 465 11.97 10.78 27.44
N ASP A 466 10.91 11.54 27.70
CA ASP A 466 9.98 11.30 28.81
C ASP A 466 8.89 10.29 28.42
N ARG A 467 8.86 9.14 29.13
CA ARG A 467 7.86 8.09 28.91
C ARG A 467 6.44 8.52 29.26
N ALA A 468 6.27 9.40 30.24
CA ALA A 468 4.94 9.88 30.62
C ALA A 468 4.37 10.78 29.51
N ALA A 469 5.19 11.66 28.93
CA ALA A 469 4.82 12.47 27.77
C ALA A 469 4.49 11.61 26.56
N ALA A 470 5.27 10.58 26.26
CA ALA A 470 4.98 9.65 25.17
C ALA A 470 3.65 8.91 25.37
N ALA A 471 3.37 8.43 26.58
CA ALA A 471 2.11 7.76 26.92
C ALA A 471 0.91 8.71 26.82
N TYR A 472 1.05 9.94 27.32
CA TYR A 472 0.04 10.98 27.21
C TYR A 472 -0.28 11.30 25.74
N THR A 473 0.75 11.51 24.92
CA THR A 473 0.59 11.80 23.48
C THR A 473 -0.11 10.67 22.75
N MET A 474 0.28 9.43 23.01
CA MET A 474 -0.35 8.24 22.42
C MET A 474 -1.85 8.17 22.74
N GLU A 475 -2.22 8.45 23.99
CA GLU A 475 -3.64 8.45 24.39
C GLU A 475 -4.39 9.64 23.79
N LYS A 476 -3.81 10.83 23.81
CA LYS A 476 -4.39 12.06 23.28
C LYS A 476 -4.66 11.94 21.77
N LEU A 477 -3.73 11.33 21.02
CA LEU A 477 -3.79 11.16 19.57
C LEU A 477 -4.35 9.81 19.13
N ARG A 478 -5.06 9.10 20.00
CA ARG A 478 -5.62 7.75 19.74
C ARG A 478 -6.35 7.60 18.40
N TYR A 479 -7.06 8.62 17.96
CA TYR A 479 -7.81 8.61 16.70
C TYR A 479 -7.11 9.34 15.55
N ALA A 480 -5.96 9.93 15.78
CA ALA A 480 -5.20 10.67 14.77
C ALA A 480 -4.29 9.79 13.91
N ALA A 481 -4.09 8.52 14.29
CA ALA A 481 -3.27 7.57 13.55
C ALA A 481 -3.76 6.13 13.74
N GLY A 482 -3.77 5.36 12.65
CA GLY A 482 -3.99 3.91 12.69
C GLY A 482 -2.72 3.14 13.05
N ASN A 483 -1.54 3.67 12.67
CA ASN A 483 -0.23 3.18 13.11
C ASN A 483 0.50 4.31 13.85
N PHE A 484 0.87 4.05 15.09
CA PHE A 484 1.51 5.03 15.96
C PHE A 484 2.89 4.56 16.40
N TYR A 485 3.90 5.41 16.23
CA TYR A 485 5.30 5.10 16.51
C TYR A 485 5.83 5.97 17.68
N ILE A 486 6.77 5.43 18.44
CA ILE A 486 7.44 6.14 19.55
C ILE A 486 8.94 6.10 19.28
N ASN A 487 9.57 7.27 19.23
CA ASN A 487 11.00 7.44 18.95
C ASN A 487 11.47 6.81 17.63
N ASP A 488 10.60 6.86 16.61
CA ASP A 488 10.87 6.44 15.23
C ASP A 488 10.15 7.39 14.26
N LYS A 489 10.44 7.26 12.97
CA LYS A 489 9.71 7.95 11.90
C LYS A 489 8.27 7.43 11.79
N SER A 490 7.38 8.18 11.15
CA SER A 490 5.97 7.81 10.97
C SER A 490 5.72 6.71 9.93
N THR A 491 6.74 6.14 9.31
CA THR A 491 6.65 5.19 8.21
C THR A 491 7.57 3.98 8.42
N GLY A 492 7.35 2.88 7.69
CA GLY A 492 8.19 1.69 7.74
C GLY A 492 7.57 0.53 8.52
N ALA A 493 6.25 0.37 8.46
CA ALA A 493 5.57 -0.81 8.99
C ALA A 493 6.11 -2.10 8.35
N VAL A 494 6.29 -3.13 9.17
CA VAL A 494 6.75 -4.46 8.75
C VAL A 494 5.61 -5.45 8.92
N VAL A 495 5.31 -6.21 7.87
CA VAL A 495 4.25 -7.23 7.90
C VAL A 495 4.50 -8.25 9.02
N GLY A 496 3.46 -8.59 9.74
CA GLY A 496 3.55 -9.48 10.90
C GLY A 496 3.98 -8.78 12.21
N GLN A 497 4.42 -7.51 12.13
CA GLN A 497 4.83 -6.72 13.29
C GLN A 497 3.91 -5.49 13.52
N GLN A 498 3.62 -4.71 12.47
CA GLN A 498 2.71 -3.57 12.53
C GLN A 498 1.65 -3.72 11.42
N PRO A 499 0.47 -4.28 11.72
CA PRO A 499 -0.65 -4.29 10.77
C PRO A 499 -0.97 -2.87 10.29
N PHE A 500 -1.02 -2.67 8.96
CA PHE A 500 -1.06 -1.34 8.37
C PHE A 500 -2.48 -0.92 8.00
N GLY A 501 -2.84 0.30 8.34
CA GLY A 501 -4.10 0.93 7.96
C GLY A 501 -4.49 2.06 8.89
N GLY A 502 -5.29 2.99 8.37
CA GLY A 502 -5.76 4.16 9.08
C GLY A 502 -7.26 4.40 8.99
N GLY A 503 -7.73 5.29 9.87
CA GLY A 503 -9.12 5.71 9.94
C GLY A 503 -9.39 7.03 9.21
N ARG A 504 -10.53 7.65 9.49
CA ARG A 504 -10.97 8.90 8.88
C ARG A 504 -10.89 8.83 7.34
N ALA A 505 -10.38 9.87 6.69
CA ALA A 505 -10.21 9.90 5.24
C ALA A 505 -9.07 9.01 4.71
N SER A 506 -8.29 8.36 5.59
CA SER A 506 -7.17 7.51 5.19
C SER A 506 -7.55 6.08 4.86
N GLY A 507 -8.79 5.67 5.07
CA GLY A 507 -9.24 4.35 4.65
C GLY A 507 -10.21 3.67 5.60
N THR A 508 -10.40 2.38 5.36
CA THR A 508 -11.36 1.55 6.11
C THR A 508 -10.74 0.85 7.32
N ASN A 509 -9.44 1.01 7.51
CA ASN A 509 -8.67 0.43 8.62
C ASN A 509 -8.81 -1.10 8.76
N ASP A 510 -8.89 -1.80 7.64
CA ASP A 510 -9.00 -3.27 7.60
C ASP A 510 -7.64 -3.98 7.78
N LYS A 511 -6.60 -3.25 8.14
CA LYS A 511 -5.27 -3.75 8.53
C LYS A 511 -4.64 -4.73 7.55
N ALA A 512 -4.02 -4.19 6.48
CA ALA A 512 -3.21 -4.98 5.57
C ALA A 512 -2.12 -5.76 6.32
N GLY A 513 -1.88 -7.02 5.95
CA GLY A 513 -0.95 -7.91 6.66
C GLY A 513 -1.47 -8.40 8.01
N ALA A 514 -2.80 -8.55 8.15
CA ALA A 514 -3.44 -9.07 9.35
C ALA A 514 -4.73 -9.86 9.02
N PRO A 515 -5.22 -10.70 9.94
CA PRO A 515 -6.44 -11.49 9.71
C PRO A 515 -7.67 -10.66 9.34
N GLN A 516 -7.77 -9.43 9.86
CA GLN A 516 -8.88 -8.52 9.60
C GLN A 516 -9.08 -8.24 8.12
N ASN A 517 -7.99 -8.05 7.35
CA ASN A 517 -8.07 -7.88 5.91
C ASN A 517 -8.63 -9.13 5.22
N LEU A 518 -8.12 -10.31 5.57
CA LEU A 518 -8.53 -11.57 4.96
C LEU A 518 -10.00 -11.91 5.24
N MET A 519 -10.52 -11.55 6.41
CA MET A 519 -11.94 -11.74 6.76
C MET A 519 -12.87 -11.00 5.80
N ARG A 520 -12.44 -9.89 5.22
CA ARG A 520 -13.25 -9.14 4.24
C ARG A 520 -13.54 -9.94 2.98
N TRP A 521 -12.73 -10.92 2.67
CA TRP A 521 -12.78 -11.72 1.45
C TRP A 521 -13.50 -13.06 1.65
N THR A 522 -14.25 -13.20 2.73
CA THR A 522 -15.06 -14.40 3.02
C THR A 522 -16.52 -14.08 3.32
N LEU A 523 -17.41 -15.03 3.00
CA LEU A 523 -18.81 -15.07 3.40
C LEU A 523 -19.01 -16.31 4.27
N THR A 524 -19.01 -16.14 5.58
CA THR A 524 -19.17 -17.24 6.52
C THR A 524 -20.60 -17.78 6.48
N ARG A 525 -20.72 -19.11 6.32
CA ARG A 525 -21.99 -19.85 6.41
C ARG A 525 -21.98 -20.70 7.67
N ALA A 526 -22.97 -20.52 8.54
CA ALA A 526 -23.17 -21.40 9.67
C ALA A 526 -23.98 -22.64 9.22
N ILE A 527 -23.50 -23.81 9.61
CA ILE A 527 -24.16 -25.11 9.35
C ILE A 527 -24.50 -25.74 10.69
N LYS A 528 -25.77 -26.02 10.87
CA LYS A 528 -26.29 -26.80 12.00
C LYS A 528 -26.72 -28.15 11.48
N GLU A 529 -26.09 -29.23 11.94
CA GLU A 529 -26.48 -30.59 11.63
C GLU A 529 -27.08 -31.23 12.88
N THR A 530 -28.34 -31.65 12.80
CA THR A 530 -29.02 -32.39 13.87
C THR A 530 -28.85 -33.88 13.60
N LEU A 531 -28.07 -34.57 14.44
CA LEU A 531 -27.74 -35.99 14.26
C LEU A 531 -28.94 -36.91 14.50
N VAL A 532 -29.81 -36.51 15.41
CA VAL A 532 -31.11 -37.17 15.65
C VAL A 532 -32.22 -36.12 15.57
N ALA A 533 -32.84 -36.03 14.41
CA ALA A 533 -33.88 -35.03 14.16
C ALA A 533 -35.15 -35.32 14.96
N PRO A 534 -35.84 -34.32 15.52
CA PRO A 534 -37.13 -34.49 16.12
C PRO A 534 -38.17 -34.89 15.05
N THR A 535 -39.03 -35.82 15.39
CA THR A 535 -40.10 -36.34 14.50
C THR A 535 -41.47 -35.87 14.91
N ASP A 536 -41.58 -35.17 16.05
CA ASP A 536 -42.82 -34.58 16.57
C ASP A 536 -42.62 -33.04 16.66
N TYR A 537 -43.67 -32.29 16.31
CA TYR A 537 -43.65 -30.83 16.40
C TYR A 537 -43.96 -30.32 17.81
N THR A 538 -44.48 -31.18 18.70
CA THR A 538 -44.83 -30.78 20.06
C THR A 538 -43.60 -30.62 20.96
N TYR A 539 -43.76 -29.77 21.96
CA TYR A 539 -42.77 -29.56 23.01
C TYR A 539 -43.26 -30.11 24.33
N PRO A 540 -42.40 -30.49 25.29
CA PRO A 540 -42.80 -31.10 26.56
C PRO A 540 -43.85 -30.30 27.35
N HIS A 541 -43.87 -28.97 27.22
CA HIS A 541 -44.86 -28.13 27.89
C HIS A 541 -46.24 -28.16 27.24
N MET A 542 -46.39 -28.79 26.08
CA MET A 542 -47.67 -28.88 25.36
C MET A 542 -48.51 -30.12 25.76
N GLY A 543 -47.96 -30.97 26.60
CA GLY A 543 -48.64 -32.15 27.14
C GLY A 543 -48.15 -33.46 26.60
#